data_ff89f5d888294a237ef7673f95a857d4
#
_entry.id   ff89f5d888294a237ef7673f95a857d4
#
_cell.length_a   1.000
_cell.length_b   1.000
_cell.length_c   1.000
_cell.angle_alpha   90.00
_cell.angle_beta   90.00
_cell.angle_gamma   90.00
#
_symmetry.space_group_name_H-M   'P 1'
#
loop_
_entity.id
_entity.type
_entity.pdbx_description
1 polymer ?
#
loop_
_entity_poly.entity_id
_entity_poly.type
_entity_poly.pdbx_seq_one_letter_code
_entity_poly.pdbx_strand_id
1 'polypeptide(L)'
;MMTLVIVFGIGGCSLPPNENHDRSNSLQTKTKWMNDPQADLNIENGLTAFLALDDAFLSIASRIHLIRNAKHQLDLQYYIWNDDAIGNLMLHELLNAADRGVKVRLLIDDQNGIKLDKALKALAQHPNFEIRIFNPYKFRHLRFIDYIFRLKQINHRMHNKLTLADHSIAVTGGRNISSEYFDAGDQFQFSDMDILFYGKAVERAEEVFDEFWNHPLSYSTEQLLGQGTAQQLENLRISYKTLDQVNTPTEDKLEAAQDYLKLRLENYPIQWAKAHFVADHPDKARGQAQQQQLLYSQVLNIMGKPEQHMELVSAYFVPTERGTAYLNQLSKDGIKVRVLTNSLVANDVAVVHSFYSQYRKPLLQNGVQLYEFKPNIERKKRTWYEIATGSVIPVKGKNRSSLHAKFFDVDGKVFIGSFNFDPRSAHLNTEVGLVVESDHLQDQITAMLDQHLLQVAYQLKLDEHGNIVWCEHKDNGEVIQHHHDPESTRFQRFTMNVVSYFPIEWMM
;
A
#
# COMPACT_ATOMS: atom_id res chain seq x y z
N MET A 1 -13.79 57.28 -22.38
CA MET A 1 -13.94 55.83 -22.32
C MET A 1 -12.59 55.27 -21.87
N MET A 2 -12.42 55.00 -20.59
CA MET A 2 -11.13 54.62 -20.00
C MET A 2 -11.13 53.08 -19.87
N THR A 3 -10.33 52.42 -20.71
CA THR A 3 -10.22 50.95 -20.73
C THR A 3 -9.32 50.54 -19.57
N LEU A 4 -9.91 49.95 -18.53
CA LEU A 4 -9.20 49.38 -17.39
C LEU A 4 -8.58 48.04 -17.82
N VAL A 5 -7.30 48.04 -18.13
CA VAL A 5 -6.53 46.80 -18.35
C VAL A 5 -6.19 46.20 -17.01
N ILE A 6 -6.93 45.16 -16.59
CA ILE A 6 -6.59 44.35 -15.44
C ILE A 6 -5.48 43.38 -15.88
N VAL A 7 -4.25 43.72 -15.55
CA VAL A 7 -3.11 42.81 -15.67
C VAL A 7 -3.21 41.81 -14.51
N PHE A 8 -3.80 40.65 -14.74
CA PHE A 8 -3.65 39.51 -13.85
C PHE A 8 -2.18 39.04 -13.89
N GLY A 9 -1.47 39.34 -12.83
CA GLY A 9 -0.12 38.84 -12.66
C GLY A 9 -0.09 37.30 -12.69
N ILE A 10 0.57 36.74 -13.72
CA ILE A 10 0.74 35.30 -13.96
C ILE A 10 1.70 34.65 -12.93
N GLY A 11 2.04 35.34 -11.83
CA GLY A 11 2.88 34.83 -10.74
C GLY A 11 2.19 33.88 -9.75
N GLY A 12 0.92 33.50 -9.99
CA GLY A 12 0.05 32.91 -8.97
C GLY A 12 -0.13 31.39 -8.97
N CYS A 13 0.34 30.61 -9.95
CA CYS A 13 -0.06 29.19 -10.07
C CYS A 13 0.92 28.16 -9.48
N SER A 14 2.13 28.55 -9.03
CA SER A 14 3.07 27.64 -8.35
C SER A 14 2.96 27.71 -6.83
N LEU A 15 3.34 26.63 -6.15
CA LEU A 15 3.61 26.66 -4.71
C LEU A 15 4.80 27.60 -4.43
N PRO A 16 4.92 28.18 -3.23
CA PRO A 16 6.12 28.94 -2.88
C PRO A 16 7.36 28.04 -3.00
N PRO A 17 8.52 28.60 -3.39
CA PRO A 17 9.75 27.81 -3.40
C PRO A 17 10.02 27.22 -2.01
N ASN A 18 10.38 25.94 -1.97
CA ASN A 18 10.75 25.25 -0.74
C ASN A 18 12.28 25.28 -0.56
N GLU A 19 12.86 26.50 -0.62
CA GLU A 19 14.32 26.72 -0.61
C GLU A 19 14.94 26.59 0.79
N ASN A 20 14.15 26.79 1.83
CA ASN A 20 14.58 26.84 3.22
C ASN A 20 14.07 25.66 4.05
N HIS A 21 13.95 24.46 3.45
CA HIS A 21 13.63 23.31 4.28
C HIS A 21 14.93 22.83 4.96
N ASP A 22 14.88 22.72 6.28
CA ASP A 22 15.96 22.11 7.04
C ASP A 22 16.14 20.66 6.62
N ARG A 23 17.30 20.34 6.08
CA ARG A 23 17.66 18.96 5.78
C ARG A 23 17.98 18.24 7.07
N SER A 24 17.32 17.15 7.31
CA SER A 24 17.62 16.27 8.44
C SER A 24 17.69 14.83 7.96
N ASN A 25 18.74 14.15 8.38
CA ASN A 25 18.90 12.74 8.12
C ASN A 25 18.45 11.93 9.34
N SER A 26 18.22 10.65 9.13
CA SER A 26 17.95 9.69 10.19
C SER A 26 19.07 9.65 11.23
N LEU A 27 18.70 9.41 12.47
CA LEU A 27 19.67 9.09 13.52
C LEU A 27 20.32 7.76 13.21
N GLN A 28 21.64 7.67 13.38
CA GLN A 28 22.39 6.44 13.10
C GLN A 28 22.37 5.42 14.27
N THR A 29 21.48 5.61 15.24
CA THR A 29 21.43 4.77 16.44
C THR A 29 20.52 3.57 16.17
N LYS A 30 21.11 2.38 16.14
CA LYS A 30 20.41 1.11 15.93
C LYS A 30 19.96 0.51 17.26
N THR A 31 18.73 0.00 17.31
CA THR A 31 18.21 -0.77 18.43
C THR A 31 18.16 -2.25 18.07
N LYS A 32 18.52 -3.10 19.03
CA LYS A 32 18.37 -4.55 18.88
C LYS A 32 16.92 -4.95 19.16
N TRP A 33 16.23 -5.44 18.14
CA TRP A 33 14.81 -5.81 18.19
C TRP A 33 14.57 -7.30 18.45
N MET A 34 15.61 -8.13 18.27
CA MET A 34 15.51 -9.57 18.40
C MET A 34 16.54 -10.08 19.38
N ASN A 35 16.13 -11.02 20.24
CA ASN A 35 17.03 -11.76 21.13
C ASN A 35 17.58 -13.03 20.45
N ASP A 36 17.95 -12.93 19.18
CA ASP A 36 18.59 -14.01 18.45
C ASP A 36 20.13 -13.79 18.48
N PRO A 37 20.92 -14.68 19.11
CA PRO A 37 22.37 -14.55 19.10
C PRO A 37 23.00 -14.58 17.69
N GLN A 38 22.30 -15.18 16.73
CA GLN A 38 22.75 -15.29 15.35
C GLN A 38 22.38 -14.05 14.50
N ALA A 39 21.52 -13.16 15.00
CA ALA A 39 21.00 -12.05 14.24
C ALA A 39 22.10 -11.10 13.71
N ASP A 40 23.05 -10.75 14.57
CA ASP A 40 24.14 -9.83 14.21
C ASP A 40 25.00 -10.44 13.07
N LEU A 41 25.33 -11.74 13.18
CA LEU A 41 26.07 -12.44 12.14
C LEU A 41 25.30 -12.55 10.82
N ASN A 42 23.99 -12.79 10.88
CA ASN A 42 23.14 -12.82 9.70
C ASN A 42 23.11 -11.46 8.98
N ILE A 43 23.01 -10.37 9.74
CA ILE A 43 23.05 -9.00 9.19
C ILE A 43 24.41 -8.69 8.57
N GLU A 44 25.52 -9.07 9.24
CA GLU A 44 26.87 -8.91 8.69
C GLU A 44 27.06 -9.71 7.40
N ASN A 45 26.42 -10.86 7.26
CA ASN A 45 26.37 -11.65 6.03
C ASN A 45 25.41 -11.09 4.96
N GLY A 46 24.81 -9.91 5.18
CA GLY A 46 23.93 -9.25 4.23
C GLY A 46 22.50 -9.78 4.20
N LEU A 47 22.09 -10.54 5.22
CA LEU A 47 20.75 -11.11 5.30
C LEU A 47 19.78 -10.15 6.01
N THR A 48 18.51 -10.39 5.77
CA THR A 48 17.38 -9.69 6.34
C THR A 48 16.40 -10.70 6.88
N ALA A 49 16.00 -10.55 8.13
CA ALA A 49 14.88 -11.29 8.72
C ALA A 49 13.57 -10.71 8.21
N PHE A 50 12.56 -11.56 7.99
CA PHE A 50 11.26 -11.10 7.51
C PHE A 50 10.10 -11.93 8.05
N LEU A 51 8.92 -11.29 8.11
CA LEU A 51 7.64 -11.90 8.43
C LEU A 51 6.56 -11.31 7.51
N ALA A 52 5.93 -12.15 6.69
CA ALA A 52 4.78 -11.73 5.89
C ALA A 52 3.57 -11.46 6.80
N LEU A 53 2.85 -10.37 6.54
CA LEU A 53 1.72 -9.88 7.30
C LEU A 53 0.47 -9.89 6.40
N ASP A 54 -0.09 -11.07 6.22
CA ASP A 54 -1.29 -11.34 5.43
C ASP A 54 -2.58 -10.96 6.18
N ASP A 55 -2.54 -10.99 7.50
CA ASP A 55 -3.66 -10.60 8.37
C ASP A 55 -3.65 -9.09 8.68
N ALA A 56 -4.83 -8.47 8.64
CA ALA A 56 -4.99 -7.04 8.85
C ALA A 56 -4.62 -6.60 10.29
N PHE A 57 -5.03 -7.39 11.30
CA PHE A 57 -4.71 -7.07 12.70
C PHE A 57 -3.25 -7.31 13.03
N LEU A 58 -2.65 -8.36 12.47
CA LEU A 58 -1.21 -8.59 12.60
C LEU A 58 -0.41 -7.45 12.00
N SER A 59 -0.88 -6.89 10.91
CA SER A 59 -0.26 -5.76 10.24
C SER A 59 -0.32 -4.47 11.06
N ILE A 60 -1.48 -4.11 11.64
CA ILE A 60 -1.57 -2.93 12.51
C ILE A 60 -0.85 -3.15 13.83
N ALA A 61 -0.94 -4.35 14.41
CA ALA A 61 -0.23 -4.72 15.63
C ALA A 61 1.29 -4.59 15.47
N SER A 62 1.82 -4.99 14.30
CA SER A 62 3.24 -4.82 13.99
C SER A 62 3.66 -3.35 14.01
N ARG A 63 2.89 -2.46 13.38
CA ARG A 63 3.17 -1.01 13.39
C ARG A 63 3.11 -0.42 14.80
N ILE A 64 2.08 -0.76 15.58
CA ILE A 64 1.94 -0.30 16.96
C ILE A 64 3.05 -0.87 17.84
N HIS A 65 3.45 -2.14 17.63
CA HIS A 65 4.59 -2.71 18.33
C HIS A 65 5.88 -1.92 18.08
N LEU A 66 6.15 -1.57 16.82
CA LEU A 66 7.29 -0.72 16.48
C LEU A 66 7.21 0.64 17.16
N ILE A 67 6.06 1.32 17.11
CA ILE A 67 5.87 2.64 17.72
C ILE A 67 6.05 2.61 19.23
N ARG A 68 5.47 1.62 19.90
CA ARG A 68 5.55 1.50 21.38
C ARG A 68 6.94 1.13 21.89
N ASN A 69 7.73 0.39 21.10
CA ASN A 69 9.04 -0.10 21.52
C ASN A 69 10.22 0.70 20.94
N ALA A 70 9.99 1.64 20.03
CA ALA A 70 11.01 2.54 19.53
C ALA A 70 11.63 3.37 20.67
N LYS A 71 12.96 3.52 20.63
CA LYS A 71 13.75 4.21 21.66
C LYS A 71 14.33 5.53 21.18
N HIS A 72 14.57 5.67 19.87
CA HIS A 72 15.31 6.80 19.32
C HIS A 72 14.54 7.55 18.24
N GLN A 73 14.05 6.84 17.21
CA GLN A 73 13.43 7.47 16.05
C GLN A 73 12.36 6.60 15.41
N LEU A 74 11.31 7.25 14.91
CA LEU A 74 10.25 6.69 14.08
C LEU A 74 10.12 7.51 12.81
N ASP A 75 10.18 6.86 11.66
CA ASP A 75 10.01 7.47 10.35
C ASP A 75 8.84 6.79 9.63
N LEU A 76 7.82 7.57 9.30
CA LEU A 76 6.62 7.06 8.67
C LEU A 76 6.36 7.80 7.36
N GLN A 77 6.09 7.03 6.29
CA GLN A 77 5.79 7.56 4.97
C GLN A 77 4.53 6.90 4.43
N TYR A 78 3.46 7.68 4.18
CA TYR A 78 2.17 7.13 3.75
C TYR A 78 1.49 7.96 2.67
N TYR A 79 0.80 7.26 1.75
CA TYR A 79 -0.03 7.88 0.72
C TYR A 79 -1.36 8.37 1.28
N ILE A 80 -2.10 7.47 1.95
CA ILE A 80 -3.38 7.80 2.58
C ILE A 80 -3.26 7.63 4.10
N TRP A 81 -3.71 8.65 4.82
CA TRP A 81 -3.91 8.62 6.25
C TRP A 81 -5.28 9.23 6.55
N ASN A 82 -6.26 8.41 6.95
CA ASN A 82 -7.62 8.89 7.18
C ASN A 82 -7.82 9.41 8.61
N ASP A 83 -8.74 10.37 8.73
CA ASP A 83 -9.29 10.81 10.02
C ASP A 83 -10.39 9.85 10.44
N ASP A 84 -10.00 8.66 10.89
CA ASP A 84 -10.85 7.57 11.35
C ASP A 84 -10.26 6.89 12.60
N ALA A 85 -10.89 5.81 13.08
CA ALA A 85 -10.47 5.14 14.31
C ALA A 85 -9.00 4.69 14.26
N ILE A 86 -8.56 4.05 13.17
CA ILE A 86 -7.18 3.57 13.01
C ILE A 86 -6.21 4.74 12.79
N GLY A 87 -6.58 5.73 11.99
CA GLY A 87 -5.75 6.92 11.77
C GLY A 87 -5.49 7.70 13.05
N ASN A 88 -6.52 7.89 13.87
CA ASN A 88 -6.42 8.58 15.16
C ASN A 88 -5.65 7.73 16.20
N LEU A 89 -5.87 6.43 16.25
CA LEU A 89 -5.10 5.52 17.10
C LEU A 89 -3.60 5.61 16.79
N MET A 90 -3.23 5.55 15.52
CA MET A 90 -1.83 5.63 15.10
C MET A 90 -1.19 6.99 15.45
N LEU A 91 -1.92 8.11 15.25
CA LEU A 91 -1.43 9.45 15.64
C LEU A 91 -1.26 9.58 17.15
N HIS A 92 -2.17 8.97 17.93
CA HIS A 92 -2.07 8.93 19.39
C HIS A 92 -0.83 8.14 19.85
N GLU A 93 -0.60 6.94 19.30
CA GLU A 93 0.58 6.13 19.62
C GLU A 93 1.90 6.86 19.26
N LEU A 94 1.92 7.58 18.12
CA LEU A 94 3.07 8.40 17.72
C LEU A 94 3.28 9.58 18.68
N LEU A 95 2.23 10.24 19.15
CA LEU A 95 2.32 11.30 20.15
C LEU A 95 2.87 10.75 21.48
N ASN A 96 2.39 9.58 21.92
CA ASN A 96 2.90 8.90 23.11
C ASN A 96 4.40 8.53 22.95
N ALA A 97 4.83 8.13 21.74
CA ALA A 97 6.25 7.89 21.46
C ALA A 97 7.08 9.18 21.55
N ALA A 98 6.58 10.27 20.98
CA ALA A 98 7.22 11.58 21.07
C ALA A 98 7.35 12.07 22.53
N ASP A 99 6.32 11.82 23.36
CA ASP A 99 6.34 12.11 24.81
C ASP A 99 7.42 11.32 25.58
N ARG A 100 7.72 10.09 25.11
CA ARG A 100 8.83 9.28 25.66
C ARG A 100 10.22 9.78 25.21
N GLY A 101 10.28 10.80 24.34
CA GLY A 101 11.52 11.36 23.81
C GLY A 101 11.94 10.79 22.46
N VAL A 102 11.15 9.94 21.84
CA VAL A 102 11.41 9.40 20.50
C VAL A 102 11.18 10.48 19.45
N LYS A 103 12.15 10.67 18.53
CA LYS A 103 11.99 11.58 17.40
C LYS A 103 11.04 10.96 16.37
N VAL A 104 9.95 11.64 16.07
CA VAL A 104 8.95 11.20 15.08
C VAL A 104 9.03 12.10 13.84
N ARG A 105 9.24 11.49 12.66
CA ARG A 105 9.14 12.15 11.36
C ARG A 105 8.01 11.51 10.57
N LEU A 106 6.97 12.27 10.28
CA LEU A 106 5.81 11.82 9.52
C LEU A 106 5.73 12.53 8.16
N LEU A 107 5.87 11.78 7.08
CA LEU A 107 5.71 12.24 5.71
C LEU A 107 4.44 11.66 5.11
N ILE A 108 3.50 12.51 4.72
CA ILE A 108 2.24 12.09 4.09
C ILE A 108 2.03 12.78 2.75
N ASP A 109 1.43 12.07 1.81
CA ASP A 109 0.95 12.68 0.56
C ASP A 109 -0.31 13.52 0.82
N ASP A 110 -0.49 14.61 0.08
CA ASP A 110 -1.65 15.49 0.24
C ASP A 110 -2.96 14.95 -0.37
N GLN A 111 -3.02 13.66 -0.72
CA GLN A 111 -4.19 13.07 -1.36
C GLN A 111 -5.47 13.20 -0.51
N ASN A 112 -5.37 13.00 0.81
CA ASN A 112 -6.53 13.14 1.70
C ASN A 112 -6.93 14.59 2.00
N GLY A 113 -6.07 15.56 1.67
CA GLY A 113 -6.33 16.99 1.81
C GLY A 113 -6.45 17.46 3.25
N ILE A 114 -7.48 18.29 3.48
CA ILE A 114 -7.57 19.12 4.69
C ILE A 114 -8.12 18.40 5.94
N LYS A 115 -8.55 17.14 5.83
CA LYS A 115 -9.23 16.45 6.95
C LYS A 115 -8.36 16.35 8.20
N LEU A 116 -7.07 16.10 8.03
CA LEU A 116 -6.10 15.96 9.12
C LEU A 116 -5.43 17.28 9.53
N ASP A 117 -5.63 18.38 8.82
CA ASP A 117 -4.87 19.63 9.01
C ASP A 117 -4.85 20.12 10.46
N LYS A 118 -5.96 20.00 11.18
CA LYS A 118 -6.04 20.40 12.59
C LYS A 118 -5.15 19.54 13.48
N ALA A 119 -5.18 18.22 13.29
CA ALA A 119 -4.37 17.28 14.06
C ALA A 119 -2.89 17.43 13.73
N LEU A 120 -2.54 17.49 12.44
CA LEU A 120 -1.15 17.66 11.99
C LEU A 120 -0.55 18.98 12.49
N LYS A 121 -1.31 20.08 12.42
CA LYS A 121 -0.90 21.38 12.94
C LYS A 121 -0.66 21.38 14.45
N ALA A 122 -1.50 20.66 15.20
CA ALA A 122 -1.36 20.51 16.65
C ALA A 122 -0.13 19.64 17.00
N LEU A 123 0.03 18.46 16.35
CA LEU A 123 1.15 17.55 16.58
C LEU A 123 2.51 18.18 16.27
N ALA A 124 2.59 19.02 15.23
CA ALA A 124 3.80 19.74 14.86
C ALA A 124 4.29 20.76 15.94
N GLN A 125 3.49 20.99 17.01
CA GLN A 125 3.94 21.79 18.15
C GLN A 125 4.75 20.97 19.17
N HIS A 126 4.76 19.65 19.05
CA HIS A 126 5.57 18.81 19.91
C HIS A 126 7.04 18.83 19.46
N PRO A 127 8.03 19.07 20.36
CA PRO A 127 9.44 19.26 19.97
C PRO A 127 10.07 18.02 19.30
N ASN A 128 9.53 16.83 19.56
CA ASN A 128 10.00 15.58 18.97
C ASN A 128 9.13 15.11 17.81
N PHE A 129 8.22 15.93 17.27
CA PHE A 129 7.29 15.51 16.20
C PHE A 129 7.41 16.45 14.99
N GLU A 130 8.07 15.99 13.94
CA GLU A 130 8.19 16.71 12.67
C GLU A 130 7.23 16.12 11.64
N ILE A 131 6.52 16.99 10.90
CA ILE A 131 5.55 16.54 9.87
C ILE A 131 5.80 17.29 8.58
N ARG A 132 5.85 16.54 7.47
CA ARG A 132 5.93 17.10 6.12
C ARG A 132 4.82 16.53 5.25
N ILE A 133 4.37 17.35 4.30
CA ILE A 133 3.36 16.97 3.29
C ILE A 133 4.04 16.96 1.93
N PHE A 134 3.98 15.82 1.25
CA PHE A 134 4.59 15.61 -0.06
C PHE A 134 3.66 16.07 -1.17
N ASN A 135 4.21 16.81 -2.13
CA ASN A 135 3.54 17.30 -3.35
C ASN A 135 2.14 17.91 -3.08
N PRO A 136 2.05 18.96 -2.23
CA PRO A 136 0.78 19.49 -1.78
C PRO A 136 -0.01 20.17 -2.91
N TYR A 137 -1.34 20.12 -2.78
CA TYR A 137 -2.22 20.97 -3.56
C TYR A 137 -2.00 22.43 -3.15
N LYS A 138 -1.99 23.34 -4.13
CA LYS A 138 -1.91 24.77 -3.84
C LYS A 138 -3.24 25.30 -3.30
N PHE A 139 -4.34 24.90 -3.93
CA PHE A 139 -5.67 25.28 -3.53
C PHE A 139 -6.37 24.17 -2.74
N ARG A 140 -5.81 23.83 -1.56
CA ARG A 140 -6.21 22.68 -0.75
C ARG A 140 -7.72 22.63 -0.44
N HIS A 141 -8.40 23.79 -0.32
CA HIS A 141 -9.86 23.90 -0.14
C HIS A 141 -10.65 23.86 -1.45
N LEU A 142 -10.01 24.15 -2.60
CA LEU A 142 -10.62 24.25 -3.93
C LEU A 142 -9.79 23.45 -4.95
N ARG A 143 -9.57 22.18 -4.67
CA ARG A 143 -8.66 21.31 -5.45
C ARG A 143 -8.95 21.27 -6.94
N PHE A 144 -10.20 21.48 -7.38
CA PHE A 144 -10.55 21.51 -8.80
C PHE A 144 -9.73 22.55 -9.56
N ILE A 145 -9.28 23.63 -8.91
CA ILE A 145 -8.41 24.64 -9.53
C ILE A 145 -7.04 24.04 -9.87
N ASP A 146 -6.48 23.24 -8.98
CA ASP A 146 -5.22 22.51 -9.22
C ASP A 146 -5.39 21.51 -10.37
N TYR A 147 -6.54 20.82 -10.48
CA TYR A 147 -6.81 19.91 -11.60
C TYR A 147 -6.86 20.63 -12.95
N ILE A 148 -7.31 21.88 -12.99
CA ILE A 148 -7.35 22.68 -14.23
C ILE A 148 -5.94 23.21 -14.60
N PHE A 149 -5.20 23.74 -13.62
CA PHE A 149 -3.96 24.49 -13.92
C PHE A 149 -2.67 23.73 -13.58
N ARG A 150 -2.73 22.68 -12.78
CA ARG A 150 -1.57 21.95 -12.25
C ARG A 150 -1.70 20.43 -12.39
N LEU A 151 -2.56 19.93 -13.28
CA LEU A 151 -2.81 18.50 -13.46
C LEU A 151 -1.51 17.71 -13.62
N LYS A 152 -0.56 18.20 -14.39
CA LYS A 152 0.73 17.54 -14.62
C LYS A 152 1.49 17.31 -13.30
N GLN A 153 1.46 18.27 -12.36
CA GLN A 153 2.14 18.18 -11.08
C GLN A 153 1.38 17.31 -10.09
N ILE A 154 0.06 17.54 -9.96
CA ILE A 154 -0.74 16.86 -8.93
C ILE A 154 -1.14 15.44 -9.32
N ASN A 155 -1.00 15.03 -10.59
CA ASN A 155 -1.28 13.67 -11.05
C ASN A 155 -0.22 12.66 -10.58
N HIS A 156 0.94 13.14 -10.14
CA HIS A 156 2.01 12.32 -9.56
C HIS A 156 1.87 12.30 -8.04
N ARG A 157 1.67 11.12 -7.45
CA ARG A 157 1.47 10.96 -6.01
C ARG A 157 2.55 10.08 -5.39
N MET A 158 2.88 10.34 -4.14
CA MET A 158 3.72 9.47 -3.34
C MET A 158 2.88 8.29 -2.81
N HIS A 159 2.88 7.17 -3.55
CA HIS A 159 2.09 6.00 -3.19
C HIS A 159 2.82 5.05 -2.22
N ASN A 160 3.88 5.52 -1.59
CA ASN A 160 4.71 4.79 -0.64
C ASN A 160 3.97 4.49 0.66
N LYS A 161 4.28 3.35 1.29
CA LYS A 161 3.80 2.95 2.62
C LYS A 161 4.95 2.29 3.36
N LEU A 162 5.46 3.01 4.36
CA LEU A 162 6.64 2.59 5.11
C LEU A 162 6.55 3.08 6.55
N THR A 163 6.87 2.21 7.48
CA THR A 163 7.11 2.53 8.90
C THR A 163 8.48 1.99 9.28
N LEU A 164 9.35 2.84 9.77
CA LEU A 164 10.70 2.53 10.22
C LEU A 164 10.84 2.84 11.70
N ALA A 165 11.56 2.01 12.44
CA ALA A 165 11.88 2.25 13.84
C ALA A 165 13.36 2.00 14.12
N ASP A 166 13.99 2.97 14.78
CA ASP A 166 15.34 2.90 15.33
C ASP A 166 16.39 2.40 14.34
N HIS A 167 16.27 2.77 13.07
CA HIS A 167 17.27 2.43 12.04
C HIS A 167 17.52 0.92 11.87
N SER A 168 16.58 0.09 12.27
CA SER A 168 16.83 -1.35 12.38
C SER A 168 15.72 -2.23 11.86
N ILE A 169 14.45 -1.82 11.99
CA ILE A 169 13.28 -2.62 11.68
C ILE A 169 12.24 -1.78 10.93
N ALA A 170 11.53 -2.41 10.00
CA ALA A 170 10.55 -1.72 9.19
C ALA A 170 9.35 -2.58 8.79
N VAL A 171 8.26 -1.91 8.44
CA VAL A 171 7.09 -2.52 7.78
C VAL A 171 6.81 -1.77 6.49
N THR A 172 6.65 -2.51 5.39
CA THR A 172 6.18 -1.99 4.10
C THR A 172 5.11 -2.90 3.50
N GLY A 173 4.39 -2.44 2.47
CA GLY A 173 3.37 -3.23 1.79
C GLY A 173 2.31 -2.39 1.10
N GLY A 174 1.11 -2.93 0.94
CA GLY A 174 0.01 -2.26 0.24
C GLY A 174 -0.88 -1.39 1.13
N ARG A 175 -0.93 -1.62 2.47
CA ARG A 175 -1.89 -0.98 3.37
C ARG A 175 -1.58 0.49 3.65
N ASN A 176 -2.60 1.34 3.47
CA ASN A 176 -2.61 2.71 3.98
C ASN A 176 -3.07 2.74 5.45
N ILE A 177 -3.05 3.91 6.09
CA ILE A 177 -3.54 4.10 7.46
C ILE A 177 -5.00 4.56 7.41
N SER A 178 -5.92 3.58 7.44
CA SER A 178 -7.36 3.77 7.49
C SER A 178 -8.06 2.50 7.97
N SER A 179 -9.20 2.66 8.62
CA SER A 179 -10.01 1.56 9.15
C SER A 179 -10.40 0.50 8.11
N GLU A 180 -10.49 0.88 6.83
CA GLU A 180 -10.83 -0.02 5.72
C GLU A 180 -9.73 -1.06 5.44
N TYR A 181 -8.48 -0.78 5.79
CA TYR A 181 -7.33 -1.67 5.58
C TYR A 181 -7.08 -2.64 6.74
N PHE A 182 -7.72 -2.40 7.89
CA PHE A 182 -7.43 -3.14 9.12
C PHE A 182 -8.66 -3.81 9.74
N ASP A 183 -9.64 -4.17 8.90
CA ASP A 183 -10.89 -4.84 9.31
C ASP A 183 -11.66 -4.10 10.43
N ALA A 184 -11.43 -2.80 10.55
CA ALA A 184 -12.07 -1.93 11.52
C ALA A 184 -13.20 -1.08 10.92
N GLY A 185 -13.49 -1.25 9.63
CA GLY A 185 -14.57 -0.57 8.92
C GLY A 185 -15.87 -1.38 8.90
N ASP A 186 -17.02 -0.68 8.92
CA ASP A 186 -18.35 -1.32 9.00
C ASP A 186 -18.90 -1.84 7.66
N GLN A 187 -18.38 -1.39 6.52
CA GLN A 187 -19.02 -1.61 5.22
C GLN A 187 -18.11 -2.13 4.11
N PHE A 188 -16.83 -1.81 4.12
CA PHE A 188 -15.90 -2.13 3.05
C PHE A 188 -14.52 -2.47 3.63
N GLN A 189 -13.89 -3.53 3.09
CA GLN A 189 -12.61 -4.01 3.59
C GLN A 189 -11.70 -4.39 2.45
N PHE A 190 -10.41 -4.05 2.60
CA PHE A 190 -9.36 -4.42 1.67
C PHE A 190 -8.63 -5.70 2.13
N SER A 191 -8.46 -6.65 1.19
CA SER A 191 -7.54 -7.76 1.37
C SER A 191 -6.17 -7.35 0.86
N ASP A 192 -5.16 -7.31 1.73
CA ASP A 192 -3.84 -6.78 1.40
C ASP A 192 -2.71 -7.57 2.07
N MET A 193 -1.47 -7.34 1.65
CA MET A 193 -0.27 -7.97 2.21
C MET A 193 0.79 -6.92 2.53
N ASP A 194 1.37 -7.01 3.73
CA ASP A 194 2.55 -6.26 4.15
C ASP A 194 3.68 -7.21 4.54
N ILE A 195 4.84 -6.67 4.82
CA ILE A 195 6.00 -7.41 5.30
C ILE A 195 6.74 -6.61 6.36
N LEU A 196 6.98 -7.25 7.51
CA LEU A 196 7.90 -6.77 8.55
C LEU A 196 9.28 -7.29 8.21
N PHE A 197 10.30 -6.44 8.30
CA PHE A 197 11.68 -6.85 8.04
C PHE A 197 12.68 -6.15 8.96
N TYR A 198 13.79 -6.86 9.27
CA TYR A 198 14.82 -6.44 10.19
C TYR A 198 16.19 -6.80 9.61
N GLY A 199 17.14 -5.87 9.64
CA GLY A 199 18.51 -6.11 9.21
C GLY A 199 18.90 -5.39 7.94
N LYS A 200 19.63 -6.04 7.02
CA LYS A 200 20.37 -5.34 5.94
C LYS A 200 19.51 -4.48 5.02
N ALA A 201 18.33 -4.93 4.64
CA ALA A 201 17.46 -4.17 3.73
C ALA A 201 16.89 -2.87 4.35
N VAL A 202 16.90 -2.74 5.68
CA VAL A 202 16.41 -1.53 6.37
C VAL A 202 17.29 -0.32 6.06
N GLU A 203 18.58 -0.50 5.87
CA GLU A 203 19.51 0.59 5.53
C GLU A 203 19.07 1.32 4.25
N ARG A 204 18.66 0.56 3.22
CA ARG A 204 18.18 1.18 1.98
C ARG A 204 16.79 1.82 2.16
N ALA A 205 15.92 1.21 2.96
CA ALA A 205 14.60 1.78 3.26
C ALA A 205 14.71 3.15 3.92
N GLU A 206 15.69 3.33 4.78
CA GLU A 206 15.96 4.60 5.47
C GLU A 206 16.56 5.66 4.54
N GLU A 207 17.54 5.28 3.71
CA GLU A 207 18.06 6.18 2.68
C GLU A 207 16.92 6.70 1.79
N VAL A 208 16.00 5.82 1.38
CA VAL A 208 14.82 6.18 0.58
C VAL A 208 13.92 7.15 1.36
N PHE A 209 13.65 6.88 2.64
CA PHE A 209 12.88 7.81 3.45
C PHE A 209 13.55 9.21 3.50
N ASP A 210 14.84 9.28 3.73
CA ASP A 210 15.61 10.54 3.77
C ASP A 210 15.62 11.26 2.40
N GLU A 211 15.69 10.51 1.27
CA GLU A 211 15.56 11.07 -0.08
C GLU A 211 14.21 11.78 -0.25
N PHE A 212 13.10 11.17 0.18
CA PHE A 212 11.77 11.77 0.12
C PHE A 212 11.59 12.90 1.14
N TRP A 213 12.06 12.71 2.36
CA TRP A 213 11.97 13.69 3.42
C TRP A 213 12.65 15.00 3.05
N ASN A 214 13.85 14.92 2.50
CA ASN A 214 14.67 16.06 2.11
C ASN A 214 14.37 16.58 0.68
N HIS A 215 13.36 16.03 0.01
CA HIS A 215 13.03 16.42 -1.36
C HIS A 215 12.32 17.78 -1.42
N PRO A 216 12.55 18.61 -2.47
CA PRO A 216 11.88 19.90 -2.62
C PRO A 216 10.35 19.88 -2.69
N LEU A 217 9.72 18.71 -2.95
CA LEU A 217 8.28 18.54 -2.88
C LEU A 217 7.75 18.23 -1.47
N SER A 218 8.62 18.08 -0.46
CA SER A 218 8.25 17.83 0.95
C SER A 218 8.22 19.14 1.72
N TYR A 219 7.03 19.65 1.95
CA TYR A 219 6.76 20.91 2.65
C TYR A 219 6.47 20.66 4.12
N SER A 220 7.04 21.47 5.04
CA SER A 220 6.65 21.40 6.44
C SER A 220 5.19 21.82 6.63
N THR A 221 4.55 21.26 7.66
CA THR A 221 3.19 21.68 8.04
C THR A 221 3.12 23.17 8.35
N GLU A 222 4.16 23.75 8.93
CA GLU A 222 4.21 25.18 9.24
C GLU A 222 4.14 26.05 7.98
N GLN A 223 4.85 25.65 6.89
CA GLN A 223 4.81 26.36 5.60
C GLN A 223 3.42 26.31 4.94
N LEU A 224 2.69 25.21 5.11
CA LEU A 224 1.40 25.01 4.42
C LEU A 224 0.18 25.40 5.27
N LEU A 225 0.23 25.14 6.58
CA LEU A 225 -0.90 25.27 7.49
C LEU A 225 -0.72 26.42 8.48
N GLY A 226 0.50 27.02 8.52
CA GLY A 226 0.89 27.97 9.53
C GLY A 226 1.16 27.33 10.88
N GLN A 227 1.72 28.12 11.79
CA GLN A 227 2.12 27.67 13.12
C GLN A 227 0.89 27.32 13.99
N GLY A 228 0.94 26.19 14.69
CA GLY A 228 -0.06 25.78 15.68
C GLY A 228 0.18 26.48 17.03
N THR A 229 -0.57 26.06 18.04
CA THR A 229 -0.41 26.54 19.42
C THR A 229 -0.33 25.37 20.40
N ALA A 230 0.33 25.59 21.54
CA ALA A 230 0.41 24.60 22.62
C ALA A 230 -1.01 24.19 23.11
N GLN A 231 -1.97 25.14 23.10
CA GLN A 231 -3.35 24.81 23.45
C GLN A 231 -4.01 23.86 22.47
N GLN A 232 -3.70 23.93 21.17
CA GLN A 232 -4.22 22.97 20.19
C GLN A 232 -3.66 21.57 20.43
N LEU A 233 -2.38 21.45 20.78
CA LEU A 233 -1.78 20.16 21.14
C LEU A 233 -2.43 19.57 22.41
N GLU A 234 -2.66 20.38 23.43
CA GLU A 234 -3.30 19.92 24.66
C GLU A 234 -4.76 19.49 24.42
N ASN A 235 -5.51 20.24 23.61
CA ASN A 235 -6.87 19.85 23.22
C ASN A 235 -6.88 18.50 22.45
N LEU A 236 -5.90 18.27 21.60
CA LEU A 236 -5.75 17.01 20.88
C LEU A 236 -5.45 15.84 21.84
N ARG A 237 -4.57 16.05 22.85
CA ARG A 237 -4.30 15.06 23.90
C ARG A 237 -5.56 14.66 24.66
N ILE A 238 -6.38 15.65 25.02
CA ILE A 238 -7.65 15.41 25.71
C ILE A 238 -8.58 14.58 24.83
N SER A 239 -8.68 14.90 23.53
CA SER A 239 -9.52 14.14 22.58
C SER A 239 -9.08 12.69 22.45
N TYR A 240 -7.78 12.43 22.37
CA TYR A 240 -7.24 11.06 22.29
C TYR A 240 -7.48 10.26 23.58
N LYS A 241 -7.28 10.85 24.75
CA LYS A 241 -7.61 10.20 26.03
C LYS A 241 -9.10 9.81 26.14
N THR A 242 -9.97 10.57 25.51
CA THR A 242 -11.41 10.24 25.48
C THR A 242 -11.67 9.02 24.56
N LEU A 243 -10.90 8.88 23.47
CA LEU A 243 -10.98 7.69 22.60
C LEU A 243 -10.54 6.42 23.33
N ASP A 244 -9.48 6.47 24.15
CA ASP A 244 -9.00 5.33 24.94
C ASP A 244 -10.03 4.84 26.00
N GLN A 245 -10.94 5.69 26.42
CA GLN A 245 -11.98 5.34 27.40
C GLN A 245 -13.20 4.64 26.78
N VAL A 246 -13.31 4.66 25.46
CA VAL A 246 -14.36 3.95 24.74
C VAL A 246 -13.81 2.56 24.40
N ASN A 247 -14.05 1.57 25.28
CA ASN A 247 -13.74 0.17 25.01
C ASN A 247 -14.37 -0.25 23.69
N THR A 248 -13.56 -0.29 22.63
CA THR A 248 -14.03 -0.70 21.31
C THR A 248 -13.61 -2.15 21.06
N PRO A 249 -14.43 -2.95 20.36
CA PRO A 249 -14.04 -4.29 19.93
C PRO A 249 -12.72 -4.31 19.13
N THR A 250 -12.27 -3.14 18.65
CA THR A 250 -10.99 -2.95 17.96
C THR A 250 -9.80 -3.03 18.92
N GLU A 251 -9.93 -2.55 20.15
CA GLU A 251 -8.84 -2.61 21.16
C GLU A 251 -8.58 -4.05 21.61
N ASP A 252 -9.62 -4.82 21.92
CA ASP A 252 -9.48 -6.24 22.29
C ASP A 252 -8.79 -7.05 21.17
N LYS A 253 -9.16 -6.78 19.93
CA LYS A 253 -8.54 -7.42 18.76
C LYS A 253 -7.09 -7.01 18.57
N LEU A 254 -6.79 -5.73 18.81
CA LEU A 254 -5.43 -5.21 18.70
C LEU A 254 -4.52 -5.79 19.77
N GLU A 255 -4.99 -5.86 21.02
CA GLU A 255 -4.23 -6.44 22.14
C GLU A 255 -3.87 -7.89 21.85
N ALA A 256 -4.85 -8.70 21.45
CA ALA A 256 -4.58 -10.09 21.16
C ALA A 256 -3.74 -10.28 19.88
N ALA A 257 -3.82 -9.37 18.88
CA ALA A 257 -2.90 -9.40 17.72
C ALA A 257 -1.46 -9.06 18.14
N GLN A 258 -1.28 -8.19 19.13
CA GLN A 258 0.03 -7.90 19.71
C GLN A 258 0.60 -9.12 20.48
N ASP A 259 -0.22 -9.80 21.25
CA ASP A 259 0.17 -11.03 21.95
C ASP A 259 0.59 -12.11 20.96
N TYR A 260 -0.15 -12.26 19.86
CA TYR A 260 0.22 -13.18 18.79
C TYR A 260 1.52 -12.77 18.09
N LEU A 261 1.70 -11.49 17.77
CA LEU A 261 2.94 -11.00 17.17
C LEU A 261 4.13 -11.31 18.06
N LYS A 262 3.99 -11.02 19.37
CA LYS A 262 4.99 -11.34 20.37
C LYS A 262 5.30 -12.84 20.39
N LEU A 263 4.27 -13.68 20.41
CA LEU A 263 4.41 -15.14 20.33
C LEU A 263 5.15 -15.57 19.07
N ARG A 264 4.84 -14.97 17.91
CA ARG A 264 5.51 -15.24 16.63
C ARG A 264 6.98 -14.84 16.66
N LEU A 265 7.30 -13.68 17.20
CA LEU A 265 8.68 -13.18 17.30
C LEU A 265 9.52 -13.96 18.33
N GLU A 266 8.89 -14.50 19.39
CA GLU A 266 9.58 -15.22 20.45
C GLU A 266 9.74 -16.74 20.17
N ASN A 267 8.79 -17.38 19.49
CA ASN A 267 8.69 -18.85 19.46
C ASN A 267 8.80 -19.48 18.06
N TYR A 268 8.72 -18.69 16.98
CA TYR A 268 8.86 -19.20 15.62
C TYR A 268 10.21 -18.81 15.05
N PRO A 269 10.91 -19.71 14.37
CA PRO A 269 12.15 -19.36 13.71
C PRO A 269 11.84 -18.28 12.66
N ILE A 270 12.41 -17.10 12.87
CA ILE A 270 12.32 -16.02 11.91
C ILE A 270 13.14 -16.42 10.70
N GLN A 271 12.55 -16.21 9.52
CA GLN A 271 13.21 -16.52 8.27
C GLN A 271 14.23 -15.43 7.94
N TRP A 272 15.40 -15.86 7.48
CA TRP A 272 16.48 -14.99 7.02
C TRP A 272 16.77 -15.27 5.56
N ALA A 273 16.79 -14.22 4.74
CA ALA A 273 17.14 -14.32 3.32
C ALA A 273 17.84 -13.06 2.84
N LYS A 274 18.38 -13.11 1.64
CA LYS A 274 18.74 -11.90 0.91
C LYS A 274 17.46 -11.16 0.59
N ALA A 275 17.44 -9.85 0.86
CA ALA A 275 16.30 -9.01 0.55
C ALA A 275 16.77 -7.63 0.08
N HIS A 276 16.00 -7.04 -0.83
CA HIS A 276 16.34 -5.79 -1.48
C HIS A 276 15.15 -4.83 -1.32
N PHE A 277 15.34 -3.75 -0.56
CA PHE A 277 14.36 -2.68 -0.55
C PHE A 277 14.49 -1.87 -1.84
N VAL A 278 13.42 -1.79 -2.61
CA VAL A 278 13.34 -1.11 -3.90
C VAL A 278 12.34 0.03 -3.83
N ALA A 279 12.66 1.14 -4.50
CA ALA A 279 11.82 2.33 -4.48
C ALA A 279 12.01 3.17 -5.74
N ASP A 280 10.98 3.87 -6.14
CA ASP A 280 11.13 4.97 -7.09
C ASP A 280 11.86 6.15 -6.44
N HIS A 281 12.71 6.82 -7.22
CA HIS A 281 13.29 8.08 -6.79
C HIS A 281 12.22 9.18 -6.71
N PRO A 282 12.23 10.10 -5.72
CA PRO A 282 11.22 11.14 -5.57
C PRO A 282 11.09 12.08 -6.78
N ASP A 283 12.13 12.24 -7.60
CA ASP A 283 12.06 12.98 -8.86
C ASP A 283 11.11 12.38 -9.90
N LYS A 284 10.66 11.13 -9.72
CA LYS A 284 9.56 10.55 -10.53
C LYS A 284 8.29 11.40 -10.41
N ALA A 285 8.01 11.94 -9.21
CA ALA A 285 6.89 12.87 -8.99
C ALA A 285 7.02 14.20 -9.77
N ARG A 286 8.20 14.49 -10.30
CA ARG A 286 8.47 15.64 -11.20
C ARG A 286 8.58 15.23 -12.67
N GLY A 287 8.51 13.93 -12.98
CA GLY A 287 8.78 13.38 -14.29
C GLY A 287 10.25 13.50 -14.72
N GLN A 288 11.18 13.49 -13.77
CA GLN A 288 12.62 13.71 -13.97
C GLN A 288 13.50 12.51 -13.59
N ALA A 289 12.92 11.47 -13.00
CA ALA A 289 13.65 10.26 -12.65
C ALA A 289 14.18 9.53 -13.89
N GLN A 290 15.40 9.02 -13.81
CA GLN A 290 16.00 8.18 -14.85
C GLN A 290 15.42 6.76 -14.77
N GLN A 291 15.47 6.01 -15.88
CA GLN A 291 14.87 4.67 -15.96
C GLN A 291 15.37 3.71 -14.88
N GLN A 292 16.67 3.71 -14.58
CA GLN A 292 17.24 2.86 -13.53
C GLN A 292 16.83 3.26 -12.12
N GLN A 293 16.28 4.46 -11.92
CA GLN A 293 15.75 4.97 -10.66
C GLN A 293 14.28 4.60 -10.47
N LEU A 294 13.65 3.97 -11.45
CA LEU A 294 12.27 3.53 -11.38
C LEU A 294 12.19 2.15 -10.70
N LEU A 295 11.23 1.97 -9.80
CA LEU A 295 11.05 0.73 -9.05
C LEU A 295 10.93 -0.47 -9.97
N TYR A 296 10.11 -0.40 -11.02
CA TYR A 296 9.90 -1.53 -11.91
C TYR A 296 11.21 -1.97 -12.60
N SER A 297 12.11 -1.05 -12.92
CA SER A 297 13.43 -1.39 -13.49
C SER A 297 14.33 -2.10 -12.49
N GLN A 298 14.30 -1.66 -11.22
CA GLN A 298 15.05 -2.32 -10.12
C GLN A 298 14.50 -3.73 -9.89
N VAL A 299 13.19 -3.88 -9.84
CA VAL A 299 12.51 -5.18 -9.65
C VAL A 299 12.86 -6.15 -10.80
N LEU A 300 12.76 -5.71 -12.06
CA LEU A 300 13.13 -6.54 -13.21
C LEU A 300 14.60 -6.99 -13.16
N ASN A 301 15.50 -6.11 -12.72
CA ASN A 301 16.92 -6.45 -12.60
C ASN A 301 17.18 -7.49 -11.50
N ILE A 302 16.47 -7.42 -10.37
CA ILE A 302 16.65 -8.33 -9.24
C ILE A 302 15.94 -9.67 -9.51
N MET A 303 14.70 -9.63 -9.98
CA MET A 303 13.90 -10.84 -10.19
C MET A 303 14.34 -11.62 -11.43
N GLY A 304 14.82 -10.91 -12.46
CA GLY A 304 15.25 -11.54 -13.71
C GLY A 304 14.08 -11.95 -14.61
N LYS A 305 14.36 -12.78 -15.60
CA LYS A 305 13.34 -13.38 -16.48
C LYS A 305 12.81 -14.66 -15.84
N PRO A 306 11.48 -14.87 -15.78
CA PRO A 306 10.89 -16.13 -15.31
C PRO A 306 11.37 -17.33 -16.16
N GLU A 307 11.68 -18.44 -15.50
CA GLU A 307 12.10 -19.70 -16.15
C GLU A 307 11.06 -20.81 -15.95
N GLN A 308 10.35 -20.83 -14.82
CA GLN A 308 9.38 -21.87 -14.48
C GLN A 308 7.99 -21.32 -14.20
N HIS A 309 7.91 -20.28 -13.34
CA HIS A 309 6.62 -19.77 -12.96
C HIS A 309 6.64 -18.27 -12.62
N MET A 310 5.49 -17.63 -12.76
CA MET A 310 5.24 -16.26 -12.38
C MET A 310 3.82 -16.11 -11.82
N GLU A 311 3.69 -15.61 -10.60
CA GLU A 311 2.41 -15.26 -9.99
C GLU A 311 2.31 -13.75 -9.81
N LEU A 312 1.19 -13.17 -10.24
CA LEU A 312 0.90 -11.75 -10.11
C LEU A 312 -0.40 -11.59 -9.32
N VAL A 313 -0.33 -10.94 -8.17
CA VAL A 313 -1.49 -10.48 -7.43
C VAL A 313 -1.45 -8.96 -7.39
N SER A 314 -2.41 -8.34 -8.05
CA SER A 314 -2.46 -6.88 -8.21
C SER A 314 -3.89 -6.38 -8.15
N ALA A 315 -4.14 -5.44 -7.25
CA ALA A 315 -5.44 -4.77 -7.12
C ALA A 315 -5.89 -4.13 -8.42
N TYR A 316 -4.95 -3.47 -9.10
CA TYR A 316 -5.10 -2.86 -10.41
C TYR A 316 -4.14 -3.54 -11.37
N PHE A 317 -4.71 -4.18 -12.39
CA PHE A 317 -3.96 -4.92 -13.40
C PHE A 317 -4.29 -4.36 -14.78
N VAL A 318 -3.42 -3.53 -15.31
CA VAL A 318 -3.52 -2.99 -16.68
C VAL A 318 -2.18 -3.24 -17.38
N PRO A 319 -2.00 -4.44 -17.97
CA PRO A 319 -0.70 -4.86 -18.52
C PRO A 319 -0.27 -4.05 -19.73
N THR A 320 -1.16 -3.31 -20.37
CA THR A 320 -0.97 -2.68 -21.66
C THR A 320 -0.67 -3.69 -22.80
N GLU A 321 -0.54 -3.25 -24.02
CA GLU A 321 -0.16 -4.12 -25.14
C GLU A 321 1.21 -4.79 -24.90
N ARG A 322 2.19 -4.04 -24.35
CA ARG A 322 3.55 -4.55 -24.10
C ARG A 322 3.58 -5.63 -23.02
N GLY A 323 2.94 -5.38 -21.88
CA GLY A 323 2.89 -6.37 -20.80
C GLY A 323 2.07 -7.59 -21.22
N THR A 324 0.96 -7.42 -21.96
CA THR A 324 0.18 -8.53 -22.53
C THR A 324 1.04 -9.38 -23.47
N ALA A 325 1.79 -8.75 -24.38
CA ALA A 325 2.68 -9.47 -25.29
C ALA A 325 3.76 -10.24 -24.51
N TYR A 326 4.33 -9.64 -23.46
CA TYR A 326 5.32 -10.27 -22.60
C TYR A 326 4.76 -11.49 -21.87
N LEU A 327 3.62 -11.35 -21.18
CA LEU A 327 2.98 -12.46 -20.44
C LEU A 327 2.56 -13.59 -21.38
N ASN A 328 2.05 -13.26 -22.57
CA ASN A 328 1.71 -14.23 -23.60
C ASN A 328 2.94 -14.99 -24.10
N GLN A 329 4.08 -14.31 -24.25
CA GLN A 329 5.33 -14.96 -24.67
C GLN A 329 5.83 -15.91 -23.57
N LEU A 330 5.81 -15.51 -22.31
CA LEU A 330 6.17 -16.39 -21.18
C LEU A 330 5.33 -17.67 -21.20
N SER A 331 4.01 -17.55 -21.35
CA SER A 331 3.12 -18.71 -21.39
C SER A 331 3.40 -19.62 -22.60
N LYS A 332 3.69 -19.05 -23.78
CA LYS A 332 4.11 -19.82 -24.97
C LYS A 332 5.47 -20.52 -24.78
N ASP A 333 6.37 -19.94 -24.02
CA ASP A 333 7.67 -20.52 -23.65
C ASP A 333 7.50 -21.64 -22.60
N GLY A 334 6.26 -21.96 -22.18
CA GLY A 334 5.94 -23.02 -21.24
C GLY A 334 5.98 -22.59 -19.77
N ILE A 335 6.15 -21.31 -19.48
CA ILE A 335 6.18 -20.76 -18.12
C ILE A 335 4.73 -20.66 -17.61
N LYS A 336 4.48 -21.14 -16.41
CA LYS A 336 3.19 -21.03 -15.75
C LYS A 336 2.96 -19.58 -15.28
N VAL A 337 2.06 -18.86 -15.92
CA VAL A 337 1.68 -17.48 -15.54
C VAL A 337 0.29 -17.48 -14.94
N ARG A 338 0.17 -17.01 -13.69
CA ARG A 338 -1.10 -16.88 -12.95
C ARG A 338 -1.29 -15.42 -12.51
N VAL A 339 -2.48 -14.88 -12.75
CA VAL A 339 -2.83 -13.50 -12.39
C VAL A 339 -4.12 -13.48 -11.57
N LEU A 340 -4.09 -12.81 -10.43
CA LEU A 340 -5.27 -12.47 -9.63
C LEU A 340 -5.42 -10.95 -9.58
N THR A 341 -6.60 -10.46 -9.97
CA THR A 341 -6.98 -9.04 -9.88
C THR A 341 -8.43 -8.90 -9.44
N ASN A 342 -8.94 -7.67 -9.32
CA ASN A 342 -10.33 -7.43 -8.96
C ASN A 342 -11.30 -7.72 -10.11
N SER A 343 -12.46 -8.31 -9.81
CA SER A 343 -13.62 -8.29 -10.73
C SER A 343 -14.19 -6.88 -10.88
N LEU A 344 -15.05 -6.65 -11.86
CA LEU A 344 -15.66 -5.34 -12.10
C LEU A 344 -16.35 -4.75 -10.87
N VAL A 345 -17.03 -5.58 -10.09
CA VAL A 345 -17.80 -5.13 -8.92
C VAL A 345 -16.92 -5.04 -7.66
N ALA A 346 -15.86 -5.83 -7.57
CA ALA A 346 -14.89 -5.77 -6.48
C ALA A 346 -13.93 -4.57 -6.62
N ASN A 347 -13.75 -4.03 -7.83
CA ASN A 347 -12.82 -2.93 -8.08
C ASN A 347 -13.41 -1.61 -7.56
N ASP A 348 -12.68 -0.92 -6.68
CA ASP A 348 -13.02 0.41 -6.15
C ASP A 348 -12.84 1.53 -7.19
N VAL A 349 -12.02 1.30 -8.24
CA VAL A 349 -11.78 2.21 -9.36
C VAL A 349 -12.23 1.57 -10.68
N ALA A 350 -13.53 1.64 -10.98
CA ALA A 350 -14.14 1.00 -12.16
C ALA A 350 -13.47 1.37 -13.51
N VAL A 351 -12.87 2.56 -13.60
CA VAL A 351 -12.13 3.02 -14.79
C VAL A 351 -10.92 2.14 -15.08
N VAL A 352 -10.17 1.73 -14.06
CA VAL A 352 -9.02 0.82 -14.19
C VAL A 352 -9.46 -0.53 -14.78
N HIS A 353 -10.58 -1.06 -14.27
CA HIS A 353 -11.13 -2.32 -14.77
C HIS A 353 -11.54 -2.24 -16.25
N SER A 354 -12.00 -1.07 -16.71
CA SER A 354 -12.37 -0.85 -18.11
C SER A 354 -11.18 -1.07 -19.06
N PHE A 355 -9.98 -0.63 -18.67
CA PHE A 355 -8.77 -0.84 -19.46
C PHE A 355 -8.23 -2.29 -19.32
N TYR A 356 -8.29 -2.90 -18.16
CA TYR A 356 -7.94 -4.31 -18.00
C TYR A 356 -8.78 -5.23 -18.88
N SER A 357 -10.08 -4.98 -18.97
CA SER A 357 -11.03 -5.87 -19.65
C SER A 357 -10.68 -6.20 -21.11
N GLN A 358 -9.97 -5.28 -21.78
CA GLN A 358 -9.52 -5.44 -23.16
C GLN A 358 -8.48 -6.57 -23.31
N TYR A 359 -7.69 -6.81 -22.27
CA TYR A 359 -6.56 -7.75 -22.28
C TYR A 359 -6.93 -9.17 -21.83
N ARG A 360 -8.13 -9.38 -21.26
CA ARG A 360 -8.60 -10.70 -20.80
C ARG A 360 -8.51 -11.77 -21.88
N LYS A 361 -9.15 -11.51 -23.04
CA LYS A 361 -9.22 -12.49 -24.12
C LYS A 361 -7.86 -12.82 -24.73
N PRO A 362 -7.01 -11.85 -25.08
CA PRO A 362 -5.65 -12.13 -25.55
C PRO A 362 -4.79 -12.93 -24.56
N LEU A 363 -4.90 -12.67 -23.27
CA LEU A 363 -4.16 -13.42 -22.23
C LEU A 363 -4.66 -14.87 -22.14
N LEU A 364 -5.98 -15.09 -22.06
CA LEU A 364 -6.58 -16.42 -21.99
C LEU A 364 -6.28 -17.27 -23.23
N GLN A 365 -6.30 -16.67 -24.43
CA GLN A 365 -5.98 -17.35 -25.68
C GLN A 365 -4.55 -17.88 -25.74
N ASN A 366 -3.65 -17.29 -24.99
CA ASN A 366 -2.24 -17.68 -24.91
C ASN A 366 -1.89 -18.50 -23.66
N GLY A 367 -2.88 -18.94 -22.88
CA GLY A 367 -2.68 -19.86 -21.75
C GLY A 367 -2.39 -19.20 -20.42
N VAL A 368 -2.41 -17.87 -20.32
CA VAL A 368 -2.30 -17.16 -19.05
C VAL A 368 -3.53 -17.47 -18.18
N GLN A 369 -3.32 -17.86 -16.93
CA GLN A 369 -4.39 -18.17 -15.99
C GLN A 369 -4.87 -16.89 -15.32
N LEU A 370 -6.13 -16.50 -15.55
CA LEU A 370 -6.74 -15.30 -14.99
C LEU A 370 -7.79 -15.65 -13.94
N TYR A 371 -7.71 -14.92 -12.82
CA TYR A 371 -8.65 -14.99 -11.72
C TYR A 371 -9.09 -13.58 -11.32
N GLU A 372 -10.40 -13.44 -11.03
CA GLU A 372 -10.97 -12.17 -10.60
C GLU A 372 -11.62 -12.30 -9.23
N PHE A 373 -11.14 -11.48 -8.28
CA PHE A 373 -11.55 -11.47 -6.89
C PHE A 373 -13.04 -11.12 -6.76
N LYS A 374 -13.76 -11.87 -5.91
CA LYS A 374 -15.21 -11.70 -5.68
C LYS A 374 -15.49 -10.50 -4.76
N PRO A 375 -16.53 -9.68 -5.04
CA PRO A 375 -16.89 -8.55 -4.19
C PRO A 375 -17.52 -8.96 -2.85
N ASN A 376 -18.12 -10.16 -2.80
CA ASN A 376 -18.80 -10.68 -1.61
C ASN A 376 -18.20 -12.04 -1.26
N ILE A 377 -17.29 -12.03 -0.28
CA ILE A 377 -16.72 -13.24 0.27
C ILE A 377 -17.50 -13.58 1.53
N GLU A 378 -18.21 -14.70 1.55
CA GLU A 378 -18.77 -15.25 2.78
C GLU A 378 -17.61 -15.75 3.63
N ARG A 379 -17.23 -15.01 4.64
CA ARG A 379 -16.22 -15.45 5.63
C ARG A 379 -16.82 -16.54 6.50
N LYS A 380 -16.81 -17.78 6.04
CA LYS A 380 -17.21 -18.96 6.83
C LYS A 380 -16.12 -19.42 7.80
N LYS A 381 -14.89 -19.00 7.61
CA LYS A 381 -13.76 -19.40 8.45
C LYS A 381 -13.30 -18.22 9.28
N ARG A 382 -13.16 -18.48 10.59
CA ARG A 382 -12.49 -17.60 11.54
C ARG A 382 -11.09 -17.29 11.00
N THR A 383 -10.67 -16.05 11.09
CA THR A 383 -9.26 -15.72 10.92
C THR A 383 -8.46 -16.54 11.93
N TRP A 384 -7.20 -16.85 11.64
CA TRP A 384 -6.35 -17.56 12.61
C TRP A 384 -6.37 -16.86 13.98
N TYR A 385 -6.55 -15.57 14.02
CA TYR A 385 -6.73 -14.71 15.17
C TYR A 385 -7.98 -15.08 15.98
N GLU A 386 -9.14 -15.18 15.35
CA GLU A 386 -10.39 -15.63 15.99
C GLU A 386 -10.27 -17.07 16.49
N ILE A 387 -9.45 -17.89 15.82
CA ILE A 387 -9.12 -19.25 16.26
C ILE A 387 -8.23 -19.21 17.50
N ALA A 388 -7.19 -18.36 17.50
CA ALA A 388 -6.21 -18.28 18.59
C ALA A 388 -6.80 -17.66 19.87
N THR A 389 -7.70 -16.69 19.74
CA THR A 389 -8.28 -15.96 20.89
C THR A 389 -9.63 -16.51 21.36
N GLY A 390 -10.28 -17.37 20.56
CA GLY A 390 -11.63 -17.85 20.84
C GLY A 390 -12.73 -16.77 20.72
N SER A 391 -12.36 -15.54 20.37
CA SER A 391 -13.28 -14.40 20.24
C SER A 391 -13.95 -14.42 18.87
N VAL A 392 -15.25 -14.65 18.83
CA VAL A 392 -16.08 -14.54 17.64
C VAL A 392 -16.75 -13.17 17.65
N ILE A 393 -16.31 -12.27 16.78
CA ILE A 393 -17.06 -11.03 16.55
C ILE A 393 -17.99 -11.29 15.38
N PRO A 394 -19.32 -11.24 15.57
CA PRO A 394 -20.26 -11.39 14.47
C PRO A 394 -20.10 -10.23 13.51
N VAL A 395 -19.68 -10.48 12.28
CA VAL A 395 -19.79 -9.50 11.20
C VAL A 395 -21.26 -9.40 10.85
N LYS A 396 -21.93 -8.33 11.27
CA LYS A 396 -23.28 -8.00 10.84
C LYS A 396 -23.21 -7.26 9.51
N GLY A 397 -23.58 -7.92 8.43
CA GLY A 397 -23.78 -7.32 7.12
C GLY A 397 -23.03 -8.04 5.99
N LYS A 398 -23.49 -7.86 4.75
CA LYS A 398 -22.74 -8.22 3.54
C LYS A 398 -21.66 -7.15 3.33
N ASN A 399 -20.49 -7.39 3.88
CA ASN A 399 -19.36 -6.49 3.65
C ASN A 399 -18.81 -6.74 2.24
N ARG A 400 -18.70 -5.68 1.44
CA ARG A 400 -18.00 -5.75 0.18
C ARG A 400 -16.49 -5.84 0.46
N SER A 401 -15.85 -6.80 -0.18
CA SER A 401 -14.40 -6.96 -0.12
C SER A 401 -13.79 -6.53 -1.46
N SER A 402 -12.62 -5.92 -1.41
CA SER A 402 -11.79 -5.64 -2.57
C SER A 402 -10.38 -6.16 -2.33
N LEU A 403 -9.78 -6.72 -3.36
CA LEU A 403 -8.36 -7.01 -3.35
C LEU A 403 -7.59 -5.67 -3.40
N HIS A 404 -6.64 -5.48 -2.48
CA HIS A 404 -5.72 -4.34 -2.52
C HIS A 404 -4.25 -4.79 -2.47
N ALA A 405 -4.00 -6.09 -2.31
CA ALA A 405 -2.65 -6.67 -2.28
C ALA A 405 -1.91 -6.44 -3.61
N LYS A 406 -0.62 -6.15 -3.47
CA LYS A 406 0.34 -6.00 -4.56
C LYS A 406 1.57 -6.81 -4.22
N PHE A 407 1.56 -8.05 -4.64
CA PHE A 407 2.73 -8.91 -4.58
C PHE A 407 2.84 -9.74 -5.84
N PHE A 408 4.04 -10.11 -6.18
CA PHE A 408 4.30 -11.04 -7.27
C PHE A 408 5.58 -11.81 -7.00
N ASP A 409 5.63 -13.02 -7.51
CA ASP A 409 6.80 -13.83 -7.42
C ASP A 409 7.27 -14.31 -8.79
N VAL A 410 8.56 -14.57 -8.88
CA VAL A 410 9.26 -15.12 -10.02
C VAL A 410 10.33 -16.06 -9.49
N ASP A 411 10.11 -17.37 -9.63
CA ASP A 411 11.11 -18.41 -9.37
C ASP A 411 11.87 -18.22 -8.04
N GLY A 412 11.17 -18.14 -6.92
CA GLY A 412 11.76 -18.00 -5.58
C GLY A 412 12.06 -16.57 -5.14
N LYS A 413 11.76 -15.57 -5.96
CA LYS A 413 11.92 -14.16 -5.60
C LYS A 413 10.54 -13.52 -5.47
N VAL A 414 10.23 -13.03 -4.28
CA VAL A 414 8.91 -12.48 -3.94
C VAL A 414 9.00 -10.97 -3.71
N PHE A 415 8.27 -10.20 -4.48
CA PHE A 415 8.04 -8.78 -4.23
C PHE A 415 6.78 -8.57 -3.41
N ILE A 416 6.85 -7.75 -2.35
CA ILE A 416 5.71 -7.27 -1.59
C ILE A 416 5.87 -5.76 -1.42
N GLY A 417 4.84 -4.97 -1.82
CA GLY A 417 4.95 -3.51 -1.76
C GLY A 417 3.70 -2.77 -2.17
N SER A 418 3.90 -1.54 -2.65
CA SER A 418 2.81 -0.65 -3.06
C SER A 418 2.53 -0.66 -4.57
N PHE A 419 3.40 -1.29 -5.38
CA PHE A 419 3.38 -1.25 -6.83
C PHE A 419 2.27 -2.12 -7.43
N ASN A 420 1.28 -1.50 -8.10
CA ASN A 420 0.32 -2.20 -8.94
C ASN A 420 0.89 -2.47 -10.34
N PHE A 421 0.39 -3.50 -10.98
CA PHE A 421 0.77 -3.81 -12.37
C PHE A 421 -0.04 -2.96 -13.36
N ASP A 422 0.19 -1.65 -13.33
CA ASP A 422 -0.51 -0.65 -14.14
C ASP A 422 0.40 0.51 -14.57
N PRO A 423 0.02 1.30 -15.61
CA PRO A 423 0.80 2.43 -16.07
C PRO A 423 1.00 3.54 -15.04
N ARG A 424 0.04 3.75 -14.13
CA ARG A 424 0.16 4.77 -13.08
C ARG A 424 1.27 4.44 -12.10
N SER A 425 1.32 3.23 -11.60
CA SER A 425 2.41 2.75 -10.75
C SER A 425 3.74 2.71 -11.50
N ALA A 426 3.73 2.34 -12.78
CA ALA A 426 4.96 2.32 -13.58
C ALA A 426 5.54 3.71 -13.85
N HIS A 427 4.70 4.74 -14.13
CA HIS A 427 5.16 6.01 -14.70
C HIS A 427 4.80 7.27 -13.91
N LEU A 428 3.77 7.25 -13.08
CA LEU A 428 3.26 8.45 -12.41
C LEU A 428 3.50 8.45 -10.90
N ASN A 429 3.02 7.46 -10.18
CA ASN A 429 3.18 7.38 -8.74
C ASN A 429 4.58 6.91 -8.37
N THR A 430 5.10 7.38 -7.25
CA THR A 430 6.26 6.74 -6.63
C THR A 430 5.79 5.56 -5.79
N GLU A 431 6.55 4.48 -5.82
CA GLU A 431 6.23 3.21 -5.19
C GLU A 431 7.42 2.69 -4.38
N VAL A 432 7.15 1.82 -3.41
CA VAL A 432 8.17 1.13 -2.61
C VAL A 432 7.80 -0.34 -2.43
N GLY A 433 8.79 -1.17 -2.13
CA GLY A 433 8.57 -2.56 -1.75
C GLY A 433 9.85 -3.28 -1.37
N LEU A 434 9.69 -4.53 -0.96
CA LEU A 434 10.77 -5.44 -0.63
C LEU A 434 10.74 -6.63 -1.59
N VAL A 435 11.87 -6.94 -2.20
CA VAL A 435 12.09 -8.21 -2.90
C VAL A 435 12.83 -9.14 -1.95
N VAL A 436 12.28 -10.31 -1.68
CA VAL A 436 12.90 -11.34 -0.83
C VAL A 436 13.24 -12.55 -1.68
N GLU A 437 14.49 -13.03 -1.61
CA GLU A 437 14.95 -14.24 -2.28
C GLU A 437 14.71 -15.44 -1.35
N SER A 438 13.53 -16.07 -1.46
CA SER A 438 13.11 -17.17 -0.57
C SER A 438 12.12 -18.10 -1.25
N ASP A 439 12.58 -19.29 -1.64
CA ASP A 439 11.72 -20.37 -2.14
C ASP A 439 10.63 -20.73 -1.12
N HIS A 440 10.97 -20.72 0.18
CA HIS A 440 10.03 -21.03 1.23
C HIS A 440 8.88 -20.01 1.32
N LEU A 441 9.17 -18.70 1.18
CA LEU A 441 8.12 -17.68 1.14
C LEU A 441 7.24 -17.85 -0.10
N GLN A 442 7.83 -18.14 -1.25
CA GLN A 442 7.10 -18.46 -2.47
C GLN A 442 6.18 -19.66 -2.27
N ASP A 443 6.70 -20.78 -1.74
CA ASP A 443 5.92 -21.99 -1.48
C ASP A 443 4.72 -21.71 -0.56
N GLN A 444 4.91 -20.89 0.48
CA GLN A 444 3.84 -20.48 1.38
C GLN A 444 2.75 -19.68 0.65
N ILE A 445 3.14 -18.73 -0.20
CA ILE A 445 2.21 -17.91 -0.98
C ILE A 445 1.47 -18.77 -2.01
N THR A 446 2.19 -19.59 -2.77
CA THR A 446 1.61 -20.50 -3.76
C THR A 446 0.63 -21.49 -3.11
N ALA A 447 1.00 -22.08 -1.97
CA ALA A 447 0.11 -22.99 -1.23
C ALA A 447 -1.16 -22.28 -0.72
N MET A 448 -1.02 -21.05 -0.22
CA MET A 448 -2.17 -20.22 0.19
C MET A 448 -3.10 -19.92 -0.99
N LEU A 449 -2.55 -19.54 -2.15
CA LEU A 449 -3.31 -19.28 -3.36
C LEU A 449 -4.00 -20.57 -3.85
N ASP A 450 -3.29 -21.69 -3.95
CA ASP A 450 -3.84 -22.97 -4.41
C ASP A 450 -4.99 -23.44 -3.51
N GLN A 451 -4.89 -23.20 -2.20
CA GLN A 451 -5.93 -23.60 -1.24
C GLN A 451 -7.19 -22.73 -1.31
N HIS A 452 -7.03 -21.41 -1.53
CA HIS A 452 -8.12 -20.45 -1.32
C HIS A 452 -8.62 -19.76 -2.59
N LEU A 453 -7.83 -19.74 -3.68
CA LEU A 453 -8.09 -18.93 -4.85
C LEU A 453 -9.47 -19.18 -5.47
N LEU A 454 -9.86 -20.43 -5.64
CA LEU A 454 -11.17 -20.79 -6.22
C LEU A 454 -12.38 -20.45 -5.30
N GLN A 455 -12.14 -20.28 -3.99
CA GLN A 455 -13.18 -19.86 -3.05
C GLN A 455 -13.42 -18.34 -3.11
N VAL A 456 -12.35 -17.57 -3.29
CA VAL A 456 -12.38 -16.10 -3.21
C VAL A 456 -12.41 -15.41 -4.58
N ALA A 457 -12.21 -16.14 -5.68
CA ALA A 457 -12.13 -15.57 -7.02
C ALA A 457 -12.93 -16.38 -8.05
N TYR A 458 -13.33 -15.72 -9.12
CA TYR A 458 -13.82 -16.35 -10.34
C TYR A 458 -12.63 -16.78 -11.19
N GLN A 459 -12.62 -18.01 -11.69
CA GLN A 459 -11.67 -18.46 -12.71
C GLN A 459 -12.19 -18.08 -14.10
N LEU A 460 -11.43 -17.34 -14.88
CA LEU A 460 -11.79 -16.98 -16.24
C LEU A 460 -11.34 -18.08 -17.22
N LYS A 461 -12.22 -18.44 -18.15
CA LYS A 461 -11.96 -19.41 -19.23
C LYS A 461 -12.57 -18.94 -20.53
N LEU A 462 -12.19 -19.55 -21.63
CA LEU A 462 -12.88 -19.40 -22.92
C LEU A 462 -13.80 -20.58 -23.14
N ASP A 463 -15.04 -20.31 -23.59
CA ASP A 463 -15.96 -21.35 -24.05
C ASP A 463 -15.56 -21.88 -25.44
N GLU A 464 -16.32 -22.84 -25.98
CA GLU A 464 -16.08 -23.46 -27.29
C GLU A 464 -16.17 -22.45 -28.46
N HIS A 465 -16.81 -21.30 -28.22
CA HIS A 465 -16.95 -20.22 -29.20
C HIS A 465 -15.89 -19.10 -28.99
N GLY A 466 -14.99 -19.26 -28.00
CA GLY A 466 -13.97 -18.28 -27.67
C GLY A 466 -14.52 -17.06 -26.93
N ASN A 467 -15.68 -17.16 -26.28
CA ASN A 467 -16.19 -16.14 -25.38
C ASN A 467 -15.67 -16.37 -23.95
N ILE A 468 -15.51 -15.27 -23.19
CA ILE A 468 -15.07 -15.35 -21.80
C ILE A 468 -16.22 -15.82 -20.93
N VAL A 469 -15.95 -16.83 -20.09
CA VAL A 469 -16.84 -17.31 -19.02
C VAL A 469 -16.13 -17.21 -17.68
N TRP A 470 -16.86 -16.78 -16.66
CA TRP A 470 -16.40 -16.75 -15.27
C TRP A 470 -16.91 -17.98 -14.54
N CYS A 471 -16.01 -18.85 -14.14
CA CYS A 471 -16.33 -20.07 -13.39
C CYS A 471 -16.29 -19.77 -11.91
N GLU A 472 -17.42 -19.85 -11.24
CA GLU A 472 -17.55 -19.73 -9.79
C GLU A 472 -17.60 -21.12 -9.16
N HIS A 473 -16.60 -21.44 -8.34
CA HIS A 473 -16.54 -22.70 -7.61
C HIS A 473 -17.23 -22.52 -6.25
N LYS A 474 -18.19 -23.40 -5.94
CA LYS A 474 -18.91 -23.44 -4.67
C LYS A 474 -18.33 -24.51 -3.75
N ASP A 475 -18.54 -24.37 -2.44
CA ASP A 475 -18.04 -25.30 -1.42
C ASP A 475 -18.61 -26.74 -1.59
N ASN A 476 -19.77 -26.88 -2.24
CA ASN A 476 -20.39 -28.17 -2.54
C ASN A 476 -19.81 -28.88 -3.77
N GLY A 477 -18.79 -28.29 -4.42
CA GLY A 477 -18.19 -28.80 -5.65
C GLY A 477 -18.90 -28.39 -6.94
N GLU A 478 -20.02 -27.68 -6.87
CA GLU A 478 -20.70 -27.12 -8.02
C GLU A 478 -19.90 -26.00 -8.67
N VAL A 479 -19.89 -25.94 -10.02
CA VAL A 479 -19.26 -24.85 -10.78
C VAL A 479 -20.33 -24.10 -11.55
N ILE A 480 -20.57 -22.84 -11.18
CA ILE A 480 -21.53 -21.97 -11.87
C ILE A 480 -20.77 -21.18 -12.92
N GLN A 481 -21.28 -21.18 -14.15
CA GLN A 481 -20.72 -20.39 -15.24
C GLN A 481 -21.52 -19.10 -15.45
N HIS A 482 -20.85 -17.97 -15.43
CA HIS A 482 -21.41 -16.66 -15.74
C HIS A 482 -20.90 -16.22 -17.11
N HIS A 483 -21.81 -15.79 -18.01
CA HIS A 483 -21.47 -15.33 -19.36
C HIS A 483 -21.28 -13.81 -19.46
N HIS A 484 -21.29 -13.14 -18.33
CA HIS A 484 -21.04 -11.70 -18.17
C HIS A 484 -20.30 -11.47 -16.85
N ASP A 485 -19.63 -10.31 -16.70
CA ASP A 485 -19.02 -9.91 -15.43
C ASP A 485 -20.00 -10.14 -14.27
N PRO A 486 -19.67 -11.04 -13.33
CA PRO A 486 -20.61 -11.45 -12.27
C PRO A 486 -21.03 -10.28 -11.40
N GLU A 487 -22.26 -10.33 -10.88
CA GLU A 487 -22.86 -9.33 -10.00
C GLU A 487 -22.94 -7.90 -10.60
N SER A 488 -22.53 -7.70 -11.86
CA SER A 488 -22.57 -6.40 -12.53
C SER A 488 -23.92 -6.11 -13.18
N THR A 489 -24.30 -4.83 -13.23
CA THR A 489 -25.47 -4.38 -13.98
C THR A 489 -25.14 -4.16 -15.46
N ARG A 490 -26.20 -4.17 -16.33
CA ARG A 490 -26.03 -3.84 -17.76
C ARG A 490 -25.44 -2.44 -17.94
N PHE A 491 -25.81 -1.49 -17.09
CA PHE A 491 -25.29 -0.12 -17.13
C PHE A 491 -23.79 -0.05 -16.81
N GLN A 492 -23.33 -0.76 -15.78
CA GLN A 492 -21.91 -0.83 -15.44
C GLN A 492 -21.09 -1.40 -16.60
N ARG A 493 -21.54 -2.52 -17.20
CA ARG A 493 -20.84 -3.10 -18.37
C ARG A 493 -20.83 -2.16 -19.59
N PHE A 494 -21.93 -1.46 -19.84
CA PHE A 494 -21.99 -0.46 -20.91
C PHE A 494 -21.00 0.70 -20.66
N THR A 495 -21.01 1.27 -19.46
CA THR A 495 -20.07 2.36 -19.10
C THR A 495 -18.63 1.91 -19.14
N MET A 496 -18.31 0.69 -18.69
CA MET A 496 -16.98 0.10 -18.80
C MET A 496 -16.52 0.05 -20.28
N ASN A 497 -17.37 -0.47 -21.16
CA ASN A 497 -17.04 -0.55 -22.58
C ASN A 497 -16.83 0.82 -23.22
N VAL A 498 -17.63 1.83 -22.86
CA VAL A 498 -17.47 3.19 -23.38
C VAL A 498 -16.16 3.79 -22.90
N VAL A 499 -15.83 3.63 -21.62
CA VAL A 499 -14.61 4.20 -21.03
C VAL A 499 -13.35 3.58 -21.64
N SER A 500 -13.37 2.29 -21.99
CA SER A 500 -12.21 1.61 -22.58
C SER A 500 -11.76 2.18 -23.94
N TYR A 501 -12.60 2.95 -24.63
CA TYR A 501 -12.23 3.63 -25.89
C TYR A 501 -11.53 4.98 -25.71
N PHE A 502 -11.48 5.53 -24.48
CA PHE A 502 -10.80 6.80 -24.26
C PHE A 502 -9.28 6.60 -24.17
N PRO A 503 -8.47 7.48 -24.77
CA PRO A 503 -7.01 7.37 -24.78
C PRO A 503 -6.38 7.86 -23.46
N ILE A 504 -6.88 7.37 -22.32
CA ILE A 504 -6.43 7.74 -20.96
C ILE A 504 -5.81 6.56 -20.20
N GLU A 505 -5.58 5.43 -20.86
CA GLU A 505 -4.97 4.23 -20.23
C GLU A 505 -3.64 4.54 -19.52
N TRP A 506 -2.84 5.45 -20.07
CA TRP A 506 -1.57 5.87 -19.50
C TRP A 506 -1.69 6.56 -18.12
N MET A 507 -2.91 6.95 -17.75
CA MET A 507 -3.22 7.59 -16.45
C MET A 507 -3.65 6.56 -15.37
N MET A 508 -3.89 5.33 -15.78
CA MET A 508 -4.42 4.26 -14.92
C MET A 508 -3.31 3.50 -14.24
#